data_18d9829dc2ba166331918d600f5c3cb0
#
_entry.id   18d9829dc2ba166331918d600f5c3cb0
#
_cell.length_a   1.000
_cell.length_b   1.000
_cell.length_c   1.000
_cell.angle_alpha   90.00
_cell.angle_beta   90.00
_cell.angle_gamma   90.00
#
_symmetry.space_group_name_H-M   'P 1'
#
loop_
_entity.id
_entity.type
_entity.pdbx_description
1 polymer ?
#
loop_
_entity_poly.entity_id
_entity_poly.type
_entity_poly.pdbx_seq_one_letter_code
_entity_poly.pdbx_strand_id
1 'polypeptide(L)'
;MVKKTVTVELASGLEARPVAMLVQVASQYESSIYVQIESKKVNAKSIMGMMTLGLAAGEQVTISADGADENQAVTDIEKYLSNN
;
A
#
# COMPACT_ATOMS: atom_id res chain seq x y z
N MET A 1 11.67 8.49 7.66
CA MET A 1 10.98 7.79 6.56
C MET A 1 11.37 6.33 6.51
N VAL A 2 10.39 5.47 6.33
CA VAL A 2 10.61 4.01 6.20
C VAL A 2 10.15 3.59 4.82
N LYS A 3 10.96 2.78 4.13
CA LYS A 3 10.60 2.21 2.84
C LYS A 3 10.76 0.70 2.88
N LYS A 4 9.85 -0.01 2.25
CA LYS A 4 9.94 -1.45 2.15
C LYS A 4 9.34 -1.94 0.84
N THR A 5 10.03 -2.87 0.19
CA THR A 5 9.52 -3.51 -1.02
C THR A 5 8.79 -4.78 -0.60
N VAL A 6 7.56 -4.91 -1.08
CA VAL A 6 6.67 -6.01 -0.72
C VAL A 6 6.10 -6.62 -1.98
N THR A 7 5.95 -7.95 -1.99
CA THR A 7 5.26 -8.63 -3.09
C THR A 7 3.78 -8.74 -2.75
N VAL A 8 2.93 -8.35 -3.70
CA VAL A 8 1.49 -8.46 -3.53
C VAL A 8 1.09 -9.92 -3.64
N GLU A 9 0.51 -10.46 -2.59
CA GLU A 9 0.12 -11.88 -2.54
C GLU A 9 -1.38 -12.07 -2.34
N LEU A 10 -2.16 -11.01 -2.54
CA LEU A 10 -3.61 -11.12 -2.50
C LEU A 10 -4.08 -11.95 -3.68
N ALA A 11 -4.97 -12.92 -3.43
CA ALA A 11 -5.37 -13.89 -4.43
C ALA A 11 -5.96 -13.26 -5.69
N SER A 12 -6.70 -12.16 -5.54
CA SER A 12 -7.31 -11.46 -6.66
C SER A 12 -6.56 -10.20 -7.07
N GLY A 13 -5.35 -10.00 -6.54
CA GLY A 13 -4.62 -8.77 -6.77
C GLY A 13 -5.31 -7.60 -6.08
N LEU A 14 -5.07 -6.38 -6.58
CA LEU A 14 -5.71 -5.20 -6.02
C LEU A 14 -6.84 -4.72 -6.92
N GLU A 15 -8.01 -5.32 -6.75
CA GLU A 15 -9.22 -4.87 -7.39
C GLU A 15 -9.89 -3.80 -6.52
N ALA A 16 -11.06 -3.30 -6.96
CA ALA A 16 -11.69 -2.16 -6.29
C ALA A 16 -11.91 -2.38 -4.79
N ARG A 17 -12.40 -3.55 -4.40
CA ARG A 17 -12.67 -3.82 -2.98
C ARG A 17 -11.41 -3.93 -2.14
N PRO A 18 -10.40 -4.72 -2.57
CA PRO A 18 -9.13 -4.76 -1.83
C PRO A 18 -8.42 -3.41 -1.78
N VAL A 19 -8.52 -2.62 -2.85
CA VAL A 19 -7.94 -1.28 -2.87
C VAL A 19 -8.60 -0.38 -1.84
N ALA A 20 -9.93 -0.40 -1.75
CA ALA A 20 -10.65 0.41 -0.78
C ALA A 20 -10.26 0.03 0.65
N MET A 21 -10.10 -1.26 0.93
CA MET A 21 -9.68 -1.72 2.26
C MET A 21 -8.25 -1.28 2.57
N LEU A 22 -7.37 -1.31 1.59
CA LEU A 22 -5.99 -0.85 1.78
C LEU A 22 -5.97 0.64 2.12
N VAL A 23 -6.79 1.43 1.44
CA VAL A 23 -6.91 2.85 1.74
C VAL A 23 -7.39 3.05 3.18
N GLN A 24 -8.33 2.25 3.64
CA GLN A 24 -8.80 2.34 5.01
C GLN A 24 -7.69 2.01 6.01
N VAL A 25 -6.90 0.98 5.73
CA VAL A 25 -5.76 0.64 6.59
C VAL A 25 -4.79 1.81 6.65
N ALA A 26 -4.41 2.34 5.49
CA ALA A 26 -3.46 3.46 5.43
C ALA A 26 -4.00 4.70 6.13
N SER A 27 -5.31 4.93 6.07
CA SER A 27 -5.92 6.12 6.64
C SER A 27 -5.95 6.13 8.15
N GLN A 28 -5.66 5.01 8.80
CA GLN A 28 -5.62 4.93 10.25
C GLN A 28 -4.35 5.55 10.83
N TYR A 29 -3.36 5.81 10.00
CA TYR A 29 -2.06 6.32 10.43
C TYR A 29 -1.91 7.78 10.12
N GLU A 30 -1.13 8.47 10.94
CA GLU A 30 -0.85 9.88 10.72
C GLU A 30 0.24 10.09 9.67
N SER A 31 1.09 9.09 9.47
CA SER A 31 2.17 9.17 8.49
C SER A 31 1.66 9.41 7.09
N SER A 32 2.46 10.11 6.30
CA SER A 32 2.25 10.19 4.86
C SER A 32 2.68 8.87 4.25
N ILE A 33 1.79 8.20 3.53
CA ILE A 33 2.05 6.86 3.03
C ILE A 33 1.89 6.85 1.51
N TYR A 34 2.87 6.27 0.84
CA TYR A 34 2.86 6.16 -0.62
C TYR A 34 3.14 4.73 -1.04
N VAL A 35 2.54 4.34 -2.15
CA VAL A 35 2.81 3.06 -2.80
C VAL A 35 3.35 3.34 -4.18
N GLN A 36 4.47 2.72 -4.50
CA GLN A 36 5.15 2.96 -5.78
C GLN A 36 5.36 1.67 -6.53
N ILE A 37 5.06 1.70 -7.82
CA ILE A 37 5.35 0.62 -8.76
C ILE A 37 6.10 1.26 -9.92
N GLU A 38 7.30 0.78 -10.19
CA GLU A 38 8.16 1.36 -11.23
C GLU A 38 8.28 2.87 -11.04
N SER A 39 7.81 3.66 -12.00
CA SER A 39 7.88 5.11 -11.91
C SER A 39 6.61 5.75 -11.36
N LYS A 40 5.57 4.96 -11.08
CA LYS A 40 4.31 5.48 -10.54
C LYS A 40 4.33 5.47 -9.03
N LYS A 41 4.04 6.61 -8.44
CA LYS A 41 3.96 6.75 -7.00
C LYS A 41 2.63 7.41 -6.66
N VAL A 42 1.83 6.77 -5.82
CA VAL A 42 0.52 7.29 -5.46
C VAL A 42 0.36 7.33 -3.94
N ASN A 43 -0.51 8.22 -3.49
CA ASN A 43 -0.83 8.35 -2.08
C ASN A 43 -1.73 7.17 -1.67
N ALA A 44 -1.27 6.39 -0.68
CA ALA A 44 -2.01 5.21 -0.23
C ALA A 44 -3.35 5.56 0.42
N LYS A 45 -3.54 6.82 0.80
CA LYS A 45 -4.81 7.27 1.39
C LYS A 45 -5.80 7.78 0.34
N SER A 46 -5.42 7.75 -0.94
CA SER A 46 -6.28 8.18 -2.03
C SER A 46 -6.80 6.97 -2.79
N ILE A 47 -8.10 6.73 -2.69
CA ILE A 47 -8.69 5.57 -3.37
C ILE A 47 -8.56 5.71 -4.88
N MET A 48 -8.73 6.90 -5.43
CA MET A 48 -8.60 7.10 -6.86
C MET A 48 -7.17 6.87 -7.33
N GLY A 49 -6.19 7.39 -6.57
CA GLY A 49 -4.79 7.17 -6.89
C GLY A 49 -4.42 5.69 -6.85
N MET A 50 -4.87 5.00 -5.82
CA MET A 50 -4.58 3.58 -5.67
C MET A 50 -5.21 2.75 -6.78
N MET A 51 -6.43 3.10 -7.21
CA MET A 51 -7.09 2.37 -8.30
C MET A 51 -6.38 2.53 -9.63
N THR A 52 -5.72 3.67 -9.86
CA THR A 52 -4.97 3.87 -11.11
C THR A 52 -3.67 3.09 -11.15
N LEU A 53 -3.21 2.59 -10.01
CA LEU A 53 -1.95 1.86 -9.94
C LEU A 53 -2.03 0.49 -10.61
N GLY A 54 -3.19 -0.17 -10.55
CA GLY A 54 -3.42 -1.41 -11.27
C GLY A 54 -2.56 -2.58 -10.81
N LEU A 55 -2.44 -2.76 -9.51
CA LEU A 55 -1.62 -3.83 -8.95
C LEU A 55 -2.23 -5.19 -9.19
N ALA A 56 -1.37 -6.15 -9.51
CA ALA A 56 -1.76 -7.54 -9.68
C ALA A 56 -0.99 -8.43 -8.70
N ALA A 57 -1.53 -9.61 -8.43
CA ALA A 57 -0.84 -10.58 -7.57
C ALA A 57 0.51 -10.92 -8.18
N GLY A 58 1.52 -10.99 -7.33
CA GLY A 58 2.88 -11.29 -7.74
C GLY A 58 3.72 -10.06 -8.07
N GLU A 59 3.12 -8.89 -8.19
CA GLU A 59 3.88 -7.68 -8.45
C GLU A 59 4.55 -7.17 -7.18
N GLN A 60 5.70 -6.54 -7.36
CA GLN A 60 6.42 -5.93 -6.25
C GLN A 60 6.09 -4.45 -6.19
N VAL A 61 5.86 -3.97 -4.98
CA VAL A 61 5.59 -2.55 -4.74
C VAL A 61 6.50 -2.05 -3.64
N THR A 62 6.83 -0.76 -3.69
CA THR A 62 7.58 -0.12 -2.63
C THR A 62 6.62 0.73 -1.81
N ILE A 63 6.54 0.44 -0.52
CA ILE A 63 5.73 1.20 0.41
C ILE A 63 6.65 2.16 1.15
N SER A 64 6.28 3.43 1.21
CA SER A 64 7.03 4.40 1.99
C SER A 64 6.08 5.11 2.95
N ALA A 65 6.54 5.35 4.16
CA ALA A 65 5.78 6.06 5.18
C ALA A 65 6.71 7.03 5.89
N ASP A 66 6.19 8.20 6.20
CA ASP A 66 6.94 9.25 6.86
C ASP A 66 6.06 9.92 7.90
N GLY A 67 6.38 9.70 9.17
CA GLY A 67 5.61 10.26 10.27
C GLY A 67 5.85 9.52 11.57
N ALA A 68 5.12 9.90 12.61
CA ALA A 68 5.32 9.37 13.95
C ALA A 68 5.08 7.86 14.03
N ASP A 69 4.13 7.34 13.27
CA ASP A 69 3.76 5.92 13.29
C ASP A 69 4.23 5.18 12.02
N GLU A 70 5.28 5.67 11.38
CA GLU A 70 5.72 5.14 10.09
C GLU A 70 6.07 3.66 10.12
N ASN A 71 6.70 3.19 11.19
CA ASN A 71 7.06 1.77 11.28
C ASN A 71 5.83 0.88 11.36
N GLN A 72 4.86 1.26 12.18
CA GLN A 72 3.63 0.49 12.33
C GLN A 72 2.83 0.51 11.03
N ALA A 73 2.78 1.66 10.37
CA ALA A 73 2.06 1.80 9.12
C ALA A 73 2.60 0.86 8.06
N VAL A 74 3.93 0.84 7.86
CA VAL A 74 4.56 -0.03 6.87
C VAL A 74 4.32 -1.50 7.22
N THR A 75 4.45 -1.86 8.50
CA THR A 75 4.25 -3.23 8.94
C THR A 75 2.84 -3.71 8.65
N ASP A 76 1.84 -2.91 8.96
CA ASP A 76 0.45 -3.31 8.78
C ASP A 76 0.08 -3.39 7.30
N ILE A 77 0.58 -2.46 6.49
CA ILE A 77 0.33 -2.50 5.05
C ILE A 77 1.01 -3.72 4.43
N GLU A 78 2.22 -4.02 4.86
CA GLU A 78 2.91 -5.21 4.39
C GLU A 78 2.12 -6.47 4.69
N LYS A 79 1.61 -6.59 5.91
CA LYS A 79 0.79 -7.75 6.30
C LYS A 79 -0.44 -7.87 5.42
N TYR A 80 -1.08 -6.75 5.14
CA TYR A 80 -2.27 -6.76 4.31
C TYR A 80 -1.95 -7.25 2.90
N LEU A 81 -0.88 -6.74 2.30
CA LEU A 81 -0.51 -7.10 0.93
C LEU A 81 0.03 -8.51 0.82
N SER A 82 0.66 -9.01 1.87
CA SER A 82 1.18 -10.38 1.89
C SER A 82 0.10 -11.42 2.19
N ASN A 83 -1.08 -10.96 2.44
CA ASN A 83 -2.25 -11.80 2.65
C ASN A 83 -2.08 -12.84 3.75
N ASN A 84 -1.95 -12.37 4.92
CA ASN A 84 -1.86 -13.33 6.02
C ASN A 84 -3.02 -13.23 6.99
#